data_39648c65a41900d42290335668079980
#
_entry.id   39648c65a41900d42290335668079980
#
_cell.length_a   1.000
_cell.length_b   1.000
_cell.length_c   1.000
_cell.angle_alpha   90.00
_cell.angle_beta   90.00
_cell.angle_gamma   90.00
#
_symmetry.space_group_name_H-M   'P 1'
#
loop_
_entity.id
_entity.type
_entity.pdbx_description
1 polymer ?
#
loop_
_entity_poly.entity_id
_entity_poly.type
_entity_poly.pdbx_seq_one_letter_code
_entity_poly.pdbx_strand_id
1 'polypeptide(L)'
;MKNKKIAIAADHAGYFLKEKIIKYLIGEKYKIKDFGSYTDENVDYPDYAHPLALAVASGDFDFGISICATGNGINMTVNKHQGIRGALCWNEEISKLARAHNDANICALPGRFISESEALLIVKTFITTDFEGGRHKKRIDKIPVKSY
;
A
#
# COMPACT_ATOMS: atom_id res chain seq x y z
N MET A 1 10.79 3.10 15.62
CA MET A 1 9.92 3.05 14.44
C MET A 1 10.36 2.03 13.39
N LYS A 2 11.53 1.47 13.52
CA LYS A 2 12.05 0.42 12.62
C LYS A 2 11.46 -0.99 12.86
N ASN A 3 10.49 -1.13 13.77
CA ASN A 3 9.84 -2.42 14.08
C ASN A 3 8.56 -2.67 13.28
N LYS A 4 8.18 -1.77 12.36
CA LYS A 4 6.97 -1.94 11.56
C LYS A 4 7.12 -3.11 10.60
N LYS A 5 6.05 -3.88 10.46
CA LYS A 5 5.94 -4.99 9.52
C LYS A 5 5.20 -4.51 8.29
N ILE A 6 5.77 -4.72 7.13
CA ILE A 6 5.23 -4.25 5.86
C ILE A 6 5.00 -5.43 4.93
N ALA A 7 3.79 -5.54 4.42
CA ALA A 7 3.44 -6.50 3.39
C ALA A 7 3.50 -5.82 2.01
N ILE A 8 3.97 -6.51 0.99
CA ILE A 8 4.05 -5.96 -0.36
C ILE A 8 3.58 -6.97 -1.39
N ALA A 9 2.85 -6.50 -2.40
CA ALA A 9 2.39 -7.30 -3.52
C ALA A 9 2.36 -6.47 -4.80
N ALA A 10 2.50 -7.14 -5.93
CA ALA A 10 2.40 -6.54 -7.25
C ALA A 10 1.92 -7.56 -8.28
N ASP A 11 1.37 -7.08 -9.39
CA ASP A 11 1.26 -7.89 -10.59
C ASP A 11 2.55 -7.84 -11.43
N HIS A 12 2.53 -8.40 -12.62
CA HIS A 12 3.69 -8.41 -13.52
C HIS A 12 4.18 -7.01 -13.88
N ALA A 13 3.30 -6.01 -13.99
CA ALA A 13 3.68 -4.64 -14.31
C ALA A 13 4.40 -3.94 -13.17
N GLY A 14 4.16 -4.37 -11.93
CA GLY A 14 4.81 -3.82 -10.74
C GLY A 14 5.95 -4.67 -10.19
N TYR A 15 6.25 -5.82 -10.80
CA TYR A 15 7.22 -6.79 -10.27
C TYR A 15 8.62 -6.19 -10.04
N PHE A 16 9.22 -5.55 -11.02
CA PHE A 16 10.56 -4.98 -10.89
C PHE A 16 10.61 -3.84 -9.87
N LEU A 17 9.59 -2.98 -9.86
CA LEU A 17 9.49 -1.93 -8.86
C LEU A 17 9.33 -2.50 -7.45
N LYS A 18 8.54 -3.56 -7.29
CA LYS A 18 8.39 -4.29 -6.02
C LYS A 18 9.74 -4.77 -5.49
N GLU A 19 10.55 -5.39 -6.34
CA GLU A 19 11.88 -5.87 -5.95
C GLU A 19 12.79 -4.72 -5.47
N LYS A 20 12.73 -3.57 -6.13
CA LYS A 20 13.50 -2.37 -5.73
C LYS A 20 13.03 -1.83 -4.38
N ILE A 21 11.72 -1.78 -4.16
CA ILE A 21 11.15 -1.32 -2.90
C ILE A 21 11.51 -2.28 -1.76
N ILE A 22 11.43 -3.59 -1.98
CA ILE A 22 11.83 -4.60 -1.00
C ILE A 22 13.29 -4.40 -0.59
N LYS A 23 14.18 -4.26 -1.56
CA LYS A 23 15.62 -4.04 -1.30
C LYS A 23 15.84 -2.78 -0.46
N TYR A 24 15.17 -1.69 -0.81
CA TYR A 24 15.23 -0.43 -0.06
C TYR A 24 14.77 -0.61 1.39
N LEU A 25 13.60 -1.22 1.60
CA LEU A 25 13.02 -1.39 2.92
C LEU A 25 13.83 -2.34 3.81
N ILE A 26 14.42 -3.38 3.24
CA ILE A 26 15.35 -4.26 3.97
C ILE A 26 16.59 -3.46 4.39
N GLY A 27 17.14 -2.63 3.51
CA GLY A 27 18.25 -1.73 3.83
C GLY A 27 17.93 -0.77 4.98
N GLU A 28 16.70 -0.30 5.05
CA GLU A 28 16.18 0.53 6.15
C GLU A 28 15.78 -0.27 7.40
N LYS A 29 15.98 -1.60 7.39
CA LYS A 29 15.73 -2.54 8.51
C LYS A 29 14.25 -2.74 8.87
N TYR A 30 13.34 -2.56 7.91
CA TYR A 30 11.94 -2.96 8.08
C TYR A 30 11.78 -4.46 7.93
N LYS A 31 10.75 -5.02 8.60
CA LYS A 31 10.34 -6.42 8.41
C LYS A 31 9.38 -6.49 7.23
N ILE A 32 9.76 -7.21 6.18
CA ILE A 32 9.01 -7.27 4.92
C ILE A 32 8.52 -8.70 4.69
N LYS A 33 7.28 -8.82 4.20
CA LYS A 33 6.78 -10.05 3.58
C LYS A 33 6.33 -9.76 2.16
N ASP A 34 6.90 -10.48 1.22
CA ASP A 34 6.53 -10.47 -0.18
C ASP A 34 5.37 -11.47 -0.42
N PHE A 35 4.24 -10.96 -0.88
CA PHE A 35 3.05 -11.73 -1.26
C PHE A 35 2.98 -12.03 -2.76
N GLY A 36 4.01 -11.67 -3.54
CA GLY A 36 4.07 -11.88 -4.98
C GLY A 36 3.63 -10.61 -5.76
N SER A 37 3.60 -10.69 -7.11
CA SER A 37 3.97 -11.90 -7.86
C SER A 37 5.48 -12.16 -7.74
N TYR A 38 5.87 -13.41 -8.02
CA TYR A 38 7.28 -13.82 -7.94
C TYR A 38 7.93 -13.91 -9.31
N THR A 39 7.26 -13.39 -10.32
CA THR A 39 7.66 -13.40 -11.73
C THR A 39 7.14 -12.15 -12.43
N ASP A 40 7.78 -11.78 -13.54
CA ASP A 40 7.32 -10.74 -14.46
C ASP A 40 6.38 -11.25 -15.56
N GLU A 41 6.03 -12.53 -15.54
CA GLU A 41 5.03 -13.10 -16.44
C GLU A 41 3.63 -12.60 -16.12
N ASN A 42 2.76 -12.55 -17.12
CA ASN A 42 1.39 -12.07 -16.96
C ASN A 42 0.65 -12.79 -15.84
N VAL A 43 0.16 -12.02 -14.90
CA VAL A 43 -0.66 -12.47 -13.77
C VAL A 43 -1.76 -11.45 -13.49
N ASP A 44 -2.78 -11.87 -12.77
CA ASP A 44 -3.90 -11.02 -12.41
C ASP A 44 -3.66 -10.36 -11.04
N TYR A 45 -3.70 -9.03 -11.00
CA TYR A 45 -3.44 -8.28 -9.77
C TYR A 45 -4.33 -8.69 -8.58
N PRO A 46 -5.62 -9.08 -8.75
CA PRO A 46 -6.46 -9.46 -7.61
C PRO A 46 -5.95 -10.69 -6.86
N ASP A 47 -5.29 -11.63 -7.54
CA ASP A 47 -4.76 -12.84 -6.92
C ASP A 47 -3.69 -12.53 -5.86
N TYR A 48 -3.00 -11.42 -6.00
CA TYR A 48 -1.96 -10.95 -5.07
C TYR A 48 -2.48 -9.89 -4.10
N ALA A 49 -3.46 -9.09 -4.54
CA ALA A 49 -4.06 -8.04 -3.74
C ALA A 49 -4.89 -8.59 -2.57
N HIS A 50 -5.69 -9.63 -2.81
CA HIS A 50 -6.54 -10.21 -1.76
C HIS A 50 -5.74 -10.76 -0.58
N PRO A 51 -4.70 -11.59 -0.76
CA PRO A 51 -3.88 -12.06 0.37
C PRO A 51 -3.18 -10.91 1.12
N LEU A 52 -2.68 -9.90 0.40
CA LEU A 52 -2.10 -8.71 1.00
C LEU A 52 -3.11 -7.99 1.90
N ALA A 53 -4.30 -7.73 1.38
CA ALA A 53 -5.34 -7.01 2.10
C ALA A 53 -5.78 -7.77 3.36
N LEU A 54 -5.96 -9.08 3.27
CA LEU A 54 -6.30 -9.93 4.42
C LEU A 54 -5.23 -9.86 5.52
N ALA A 55 -3.96 -9.91 5.15
CA ALA A 55 -2.85 -9.84 6.09
C ALA A 55 -2.77 -8.48 6.83
N VAL A 56 -3.05 -7.39 6.11
CA VAL A 56 -3.09 -6.04 6.72
C VAL A 56 -4.36 -5.89 7.57
N ALA A 57 -5.51 -6.33 7.08
CA ALA A 57 -6.79 -6.23 7.81
C ALA A 57 -6.79 -7.02 9.12
N SER A 58 -6.09 -8.15 9.18
CA SER A 58 -5.95 -8.96 10.40
C SER A 58 -5.04 -8.34 11.47
N GLY A 59 -4.28 -7.32 11.10
CA GLY A 59 -3.31 -6.67 12.00
C GLY A 59 -1.94 -7.36 12.06
N ASP A 60 -1.71 -8.38 11.23
CA ASP A 60 -0.40 -9.05 11.15
C ASP A 60 0.69 -8.14 10.59
N PHE A 61 0.30 -7.14 9.82
CA PHE A 61 1.17 -6.12 9.24
C PHE A 61 0.64 -4.72 9.50
N ASP A 62 1.55 -3.79 9.76
CA ASP A 62 1.20 -2.38 10.01
C ASP A 62 0.74 -1.68 8.73
N PHE A 63 1.40 -1.97 7.62
CA PHE A 63 1.12 -1.39 6.30
C PHE A 63 1.23 -2.41 5.19
N GLY A 64 0.50 -2.12 4.10
CA GLY A 64 0.64 -2.80 2.83
C GLY A 64 1.14 -1.84 1.74
N ILE A 65 1.86 -2.39 0.77
CA ILE A 65 2.23 -1.72 -0.47
C ILE A 65 1.73 -2.58 -1.62
N SER A 66 0.97 -2.01 -2.53
CA SER A 66 0.42 -2.71 -3.69
C SER A 66 0.76 -1.99 -4.98
N ILE A 67 1.13 -2.71 -6.01
CA ILE A 67 1.63 -2.13 -7.27
C ILE A 67 0.99 -2.84 -8.46
N CYS A 68 0.38 -2.08 -9.36
CA CYS A 68 0.07 -2.54 -10.71
C CYS A 68 0.43 -1.44 -11.70
N ALA A 69 0.08 -1.58 -12.97
CA ALA A 69 0.46 -0.60 -13.99
C ALA A 69 0.00 0.83 -13.66
N THR A 70 -1.27 0.99 -13.33
CA THR A 70 -1.89 2.28 -12.98
C THR A 70 -2.11 2.47 -11.48
N GLY A 71 -1.98 1.40 -10.70
CA GLY A 71 -2.38 1.38 -9.29
C GLY A 71 -3.88 1.32 -9.05
N ASN A 72 -4.70 1.56 -10.07
CA ASN A 72 -6.17 1.63 -9.92
C ASN A 72 -6.78 0.28 -9.56
N GLY A 73 -6.59 -0.73 -10.41
CA GLY A 73 -7.22 -2.04 -10.23
C GLY A 73 -6.82 -2.71 -8.92
N ILE A 74 -5.53 -2.66 -8.59
CA ILE A 74 -5.05 -3.27 -7.34
C ILE A 74 -5.58 -2.51 -6.12
N ASN A 75 -5.71 -1.18 -6.19
CA ASN A 75 -6.29 -0.38 -5.11
C ASN A 75 -7.79 -0.63 -4.95
N MET A 76 -8.53 -0.77 -6.06
CA MET A 76 -9.94 -1.14 -6.02
C MET A 76 -10.13 -2.50 -5.34
N THR A 77 -9.23 -3.45 -5.59
CA THR A 77 -9.30 -4.80 -5.02
C THR A 77 -9.06 -4.79 -3.52
N VAL A 78 -7.99 -4.15 -3.04
CA VAL A 78 -7.70 -4.11 -1.60
C VAL A 78 -8.80 -3.42 -0.82
N ASN A 79 -9.45 -2.41 -1.40
CA ASN A 79 -10.53 -1.67 -0.77
C ASN A 79 -11.87 -2.45 -0.68
N LYS A 80 -11.96 -3.63 -1.28
CA LYS A 80 -13.09 -4.54 -1.06
C LYS A 80 -13.05 -5.22 0.31
N HIS A 81 -11.91 -5.18 0.98
CA HIS A 81 -11.76 -5.79 2.29
C HIS A 81 -12.12 -4.81 3.40
N GLN A 82 -12.95 -5.27 4.35
CA GLN A 82 -13.27 -4.48 5.52
C GLN A 82 -12.00 -4.21 6.34
N GLY A 83 -11.88 -2.98 6.83
CA GLY A 83 -10.70 -2.55 7.59
C GLY A 83 -9.55 -2.03 6.71
N ILE A 84 -9.68 -2.08 5.40
CA ILE A 84 -8.68 -1.54 4.48
C ILE A 84 -9.07 -0.15 4.01
N ARG A 85 -8.12 0.76 4.10
CA ARG A 85 -8.13 2.09 3.50
C ARG A 85 -6.90 2.19 2.59
N GLY A 86 -7.06 1.70 1.38
CA GLY A 86 -6.06 1.76 0.32
C GLY A 86 -6.10 3.09 -0.40
N ALA A 87 -4.96 3.74 -0.53
CA ALA A 87 -4.82 5.02 -1.21
C ALA A 87 -3.91 4.90 -2.43
N LEU A 88 -4.37 5.40 -3.56
CA LEU A 88 -3.55 5.54 -4.76
C LEU A 88 -2.63 6.74 -4.59
N CYS A 89 -1.33 6.48 -4.43
CA CYS A 89 -0.32 7.49 -4.17
C CYS A 89 0.56 7.71 -5.41
N TRP A 90 0.38 8.82 -6.12
CA TRP A 90 1.14 9.13 -7.34
C TRP A 90 2.24 10.16 -7.11
N ASN A 91 2.30 10.78 -5.93
CA ASN A 91 3.39 11.65 -5.51
C ASN A 91 3.54 11.66 -3.99
N GLU A 92 4.60 12.29 -3.50
CA GLU A 92 4.90 12.34 -2.07
C GLU A 92 3.81 13.03 -1.26
N GLU A 93 3.28 14.16 -1.75
CA GLU A 93 2.28 14.95 -1.02
C GLU A 93 0.98 14.15 -0.82
N ILE A 94 0.48 13.50 -1.86
CA ILE A 94 -0.71 12.64 -1.75
C ILE A 94 -0.48 11.48 -0.79
N SER A 95 0.71 10.88 -0.80
CA SER A 95 1.09 9.83 0.13
C SER A 95 1.06 10.30 1.58
N LYS A 96 1.63 11.48 1.84
CA LYS A 96 1.61 12.12 3.16
C LYS A 96 0.17 12.36 3.64
N LEU A 97 -0.67 12.93 2.79
CA LEU A 97 -2.06 13.24 3.12
C LEU A 97 -2.91 11.97 3.30
N ALA A 98 -2.66 10.92 2.53
CA ALA A 98 -3.32 9.63 2.71
C ALA A 98 -3.12 9.07 4.13
N ARG A 99 -1.93 9.24 4.68
CA ARG A 99 -1.64 8.86 6.07
C ARG A 99 -2.20 9.88 7.06
N ALA A 100 -1.82 11.14 6.91
CA ALA A 100 -2.17 12.20 7.86
C ALA A 100 -3.68 12.39 8.02
N HIS A 101 -4.43 12.32 6.94
CA HIS A 101 -5.87 12.60 6.92
C HIS A 101 -6.75 11.35 6.89
N ASN A 102 -6.35 10.31 6.18
CA ASN A 102 -7.20 9.13 5.95
C ASN A 102 -6.77 7.90 6.72
N ASP A 103 -5.67 7.97 7.47
CA ASP A 103 -5.08 6.81 8.14
C ASP A 103 -5.02 5.59 7.20
N ALA A 104 -4.62 5.84 5.95
CA ALA A 104 -4.52 4.80 4.95
C ALA A 104 -3.53 3.73 5.40
N ASN A 105 -3.90 2.46 5.25
CA ASN A 105 -3.06 1.34 5.67
C ASN A 105 -2.49 0.54 4.50
N ILE A 106 -2.92 0.82 3.27
CA ILE A 106 -2.29 0.30 2.05
C ILE A 106 -1.99 1.44 1.09
N CYS A 107 -0.73 1.52 0.65
CA CYS A 107 -0.25 2.43 -0.38
C CYS A 107 -0.26 1.72 -1.73
N ALA A 108 -1.10 2.15 -2.65
CA ALA A 108 -1.10 1.65 -4.02
C ALA A 108 -0.28 2.55 -4.93
N LEU A 109 0.58 1.95 -5.75
CA LEU A 109 1.50 2.66 -6.64
C LEU A 109 1.19 2.41 -8.11
N PRO A 110 1.19 3.47 -8.95
CA PRO A 110 1.05 3.35 -10.40
C PRO A 110 2.40 3.06 -11.05
N GLY A 111 2.83 1.80 -11.05
CA GLY A 111 4.20 1.38 -11.37
C GLY A 111 4.72 1.83 -12.73
N ARG A 112 3.83 2.02 -13.73
CA ARG A 112 4.21 2.50 -15.07
C ARG A 112 4.24 4.02 -15.22
N PHE A 113 3.79 4.77 -14.21
CA PHE A 113 3.60 6.21 -14.30
C PHE A 113 4.44 7.01 -13.31
N ILE A 114 5.27 6.33 -12.53
CA ILE A 114 6.22 6.95 -11.60
C ILE A 114 7.60 6.35 -11.77
N SER A 115 8.63 7.14 -11.48
CA SER A 115 10.01 6.66 -11.46
C SER A 115 10.30 5.84 -10.21
N GLU A 116 11.40 5.07 -10.22
CA GLU A 116 11.87 4.34 -9.04
C GLU A 116 12.11 5.30 -7.87
N SER A 117 12.78 6.42 -8.09
CA SER A 117 13.07 7.40 -7.04
C SER A 117 11.80 8.02 -6.45
N GLU A 118 10.80 8.33 -7.28
CA GLU A 118 9.49 8.79 -6.82
C GLU A 118 8.78 7.74 -5.98
N ALA A 119 8.79 6.48 -6.43
CA ALA A 119 8.18 5.38 -5.69
C ALA A 119 8.81 5.19 -4.31
N LEU A 120 10.13 5.22 -4.21
CA LEU A 120 10.84 5.11 -2.93
C LEU A 120 10.49 6.27 -1.98
N LEU A 121 10.39 7.48 -2.51
CA LEU A 121 10.01 8.66 -1.73
C LEU A 121 8.55 8.55 -1.24
N ILE A 122 7.63 8.14 -2.10
CA ILE A 122 6.22 7.89 -1.76
C ILE A 122 6.12 6.87 -0.63
N VAL A 123 6.80 5.74 -0.76
CA VAL A 123 6.77 4.65 0.24
C VAL A 123 7.35 5.12 1.56
N LYS A 124 8.52 5.78 1.55
CA LYS A 124 9.15 6.34 2.75
C LYS A 124 8.19 7.28 3.48
N THR A 125 7.60 8.21 2.75
CA THR A 125 6.66 9.19 3.31
C THR A 125 5.43 8.51 3.88
N PHE A 126 4.88 7.50 3.18
CA PHE A 126 3.74 6.73 3.66
C PHE A 126 4.01 6.05 5.01
N ILE A 127 5.10 5.31 5.12
CA ILE A 127 5.38 4.52 6.33
C ILE A 127 5.88 5.35 7.52
N THR A 128 6.30 6.60 7.30
CA THR A 128 6.82 7.49 8.35
C THR A 128 5.87 8.61 8.77
N THR A 129 4.73 8.78 8.08
CA THR A 129 3.75 9.81 8.43
C THR A 129 2.71 9.25 9.39
N ASP A 130 2.49 9.94 10.49
CA ASP A 130 1.48 9.59 11.48
C ASP A 130 0.10 10.14 11.10
N PHE A 131 -0.95 9.49 11.62
CA PHE A 131 -2.32 9.99 11.50
C PHE A 131 -2.52 11.19 12.42
N GLU A 132 -3.11 12.26 11.91
CA GLU A 132 -3.37 13.47 12.69
C GLU A 132 -4.56 13.33 13.65
N GLY A 133 -5.48 12.41 13.39
CA GLY A 133 -6.68 12.26 14.21
C GLY A 133 -7.66 13.44 14.08
N GLY A 134 -8.22 13.88 15.21
CA GLY A 134 -9.11 15.05 15.23
C GLY A 134 -10.32 14.90 14.31
N ARG A 135 -10.60 15.93 13.52
CA ARG A 135 -11.74 15.97 12.57
C ARG A 135 -11.69 14.84 11.52
N HIS A 136 -10.49 14.33 11.20
CA HIS A 136 -10.31 13.26 10.23
C HIS A 136 -10.86 11.92 10.74
N LYS A 137 -10.70 11.64 12.04
CA LYS A 137 -11.19 10.40 12.66
C LYS A 137 -12.69 10.21 12.47
N LYS A 138 -13.48 11.25 12.68
CA LYS A 138 -14.92 11.23 12.47
C LYS A 138 -15.28 10.86 11.03
N ARG A 139 -14.51 11.31 10.05
CA ARG A 139 -14.74 11.06 8.62
C ARG A 139 -14.37 9.63 8.24
N ILE A 140 -13.21 9.16 8.65
CA ILE A 140 -12.79 7.79 8.31
C ILE A 140 -13.67 6.73 8.99
N ASP A 141 -14.24 7.01 10.16
CA ASP A 141 -15.18 6.10 10.84
C ASP A 141 -16.51 5.92 10.07
N LYS A 142 -16.78 6.77 9.10
CA LYS A 142 -17.95 6.69 8.22
C LYS A 142 -17.67 6.03 6.87
N ILE A 143 -16.41 5.67 6.56
CA ILE A 143 -16.06 4.97 5.32
C ILE A 143 -16.62 3.54 5.27
N PRO A 144 -16.59 2.75 6.35
CA PRO A 144 -17.15 1.39 6.29
C PRO A 144 -18.63 1.40 5.92
N VAL A 145 -19.02 0.46 5.04
CA VAL A 145 -20.40 0.31 4.62
C VAL A 145 -21.24 -0.13 5.81
N LYS A 146 -22.33 0.58 6.05
CA LYS A 146 -23.33 0.25 7.05
C LYS A 146 -24.62 -0.14 6.34
N SER A 147 -25.52 -0.81 7.03
CA SER A 147 -26.89 -1.01 6.54
C SER A 147 -27.60 0.33 6.44
N TYR A 148 -28.13 0.65 5.25
CA TYR A 148 -28.93 1.84 4.99
C TYR A 148 -30.36 1.41 4.70
#